data_e2856df112f9d518134d63f53ea1ef48
#
_entry.id   e2856df112f9d518134d63f53ea1ef48
#
_cell.length_a   1.000
_cell.length_b   1.000
_cell.length_c   1.000
_cell.angle_alpha   90.00
_cell.angle_beta   90.00
_cell.angle_gamma   90.00
#
_symmetry.space_group_name_H-M   'P 1'
#
loop_
_entity.id
_entity.type
_entity.pdbx_description
1 polymer ?
#
loop_
_entity_poly.entity_id
_entity_poly.type
_entity_poly.pdbx_seq_one_letter_code
_entity_poly.pdbx_strand_id
1 'polypeptide(L)'
;MDVQKPSRYIGGEVGSIVKDKNSVDVSFAFCFPDTYDIGMSHIGMKILYSLKNARENFRCERCYAPDVDFEKIMRENDIPLYSLESLEPIRDFDFIGFTMQYELSYTNVLNMLDLAGIPIFAKDRTEELTQIVVAGGPCVCNPEPLADFFDIFILGEGEEVNLELMDLFNEMKKQGANRLEFLRKAAQIEGIYVPQFYNFDYKEDGTIEKMTVSENAPEKITKRIIKDFDNVFYPE
;
A
#
# COMPACT_ATOMS: atom_id res chain seq x y z
N MET A 1 -13.45 -14.59 24.22
CA MET A 1 -12.29 -13.98 23.55
C MET A 1 -11.73 -12.95 24.52
N ASP A 2 -10.49 -13.12 24.90
CA ASP A 2 -9.85 -12.21 25.85
C ASP A 2 -9.22 -10.99 25.13
N VAL A 3 -9.99 -10.38 24.23
CA VAL A 3 -9.63 -9.17 23.48
C VAL A 3 -10.34 -7.99 24.10
N GLN A 4 -9.61 -6.94 24.47
CA GLN A 4 -10.17 -5.78 25.19
C GLN A 4 -11.23 -5.02 24.39
N LYS A 5 -11.07 -4.92 23.07
CA LYS A 5 -12.00 -4.20 22.18
C LYS A 5 -12.30 -5.00 20.91
N PRO A 6 -13.15 -6.03 20.98
CA PRO A 6 -13.47 -6.85 19.80
C PRO A 6 -14.04 -6.08 18.61
N SER A 7 -14.71 -4.95 18.87
CA SER A 7 -15.29 -4.08 17.83
C SER A 7 -14.27 -3.52 16.82
N ARG A 8 -12.99 -3.50 17.15
CA ARG A 8 -11.91 -3.09 16.24
C ARG A 8 -11.73 -4.03 15.04
N TYR A 9 -12.20 -5.28 15.16
CA TYR A 9 -11.81 -6.40 14.29
C TYR A 9 -12.97 -7.06 13.56
N ILE A 10 -14.21 -6.62 13.78
CA ILE A 10 -15.41 -7.30 13.27
C ILE A 10 -16.02 -6.61 12.04
N GLY A 11 -15.53 -5.46 11.64
CA GLY A 11 -16.09 -4.70 10.53
C GLY A 11 -17.52 -4.20 10.77
N GLY A 12 -18.29 -3.99 9.70
CA GLY A 12 -19.71 -3.60 9.79
C GLY A 12 -19.94 -2.13 10.13
N GLU A 13 -18.96 -1.27 9.87
CA GLU A 13 -19.09 0.17 10.10
C GLU A 13 -20.11 0.81 9.16
N VAL A 14 -20.79 1.84 9.67
CA VAL A 14 -21.69 2.66 8.85
C VAL A 14 -20.87 3.34 7.74
N GLY A 15 -21.33 3.20 6.50
CA GLY A 15 -20.64 3.74 5.33
C GLY A 15 -19.51 2.85 4.77
N SER A 16 -19.29 1.65 5.32
CA SER A 16 -18.41 0.67 4.69
C SER A 16 -18.94 0.23 3.33
N ILE A 17 -18.05 0.17 2.34
CA ILE A 17 -18.37 -0.25 0.97
C ILE A 17 -17.85 -1.67 0.77
N VAL A 18 -18.77 -2.62 0.67
CA VAL A 18 -18.46 -4.03 0.39
C VAL A 18 -18.79 -4.32 -1.06
N LYS A 19 -17.81 -4.80 -1.82
CA LYS A 19 -18.00 -5.24 -3.21
C LYS A 19 -17.65 -6.71 -3.35
N ASP A 20 -18.43 -7.43 -4.18
CA ASP A 20 -18.09 -8.80 -4.52
C ASP A 20 -16.74 -8.84 -5.27
N LYS A 21 -15.78 -9.61 -4.77
CA LYS A 21 -14.46 -9.78 -5.38
C LYS A 21 -14.49 -10.27 -6.83
N ASN A 22 -15.55 -11.01 -7.19
CA ASN A 22 -15.72 -11.55 -8.55
C ASN A 22 -16.27 -10.49 -9.52
N SER A 23 -16.75 -9.35 -9.01
CA SER A 23 -17.31 -8.25 -9.81
C SER A 23 -16.32 -7.13 -10.08
N VAL A 24 -15.11 -7.20 -9.53
CA VAL A 24 -14.09 -6.16 -9.66
C VAL A 24 -12.85 -6.68 -10.37
N ASP A 25 -12.15 -5.78 -11.07
CA ASP A 25 -10.91 -6.12 -11.78
C ASP A 25 -9.68 -6.04 -10.86
N VAL A 26 -9.65 -5.06 -9.95
CA VAL A 26 -8.50 -4.76 -9.07
C VAL A 26 -8.96 -4.55 -7.63
N SER A 27 -8.22 -5.14 -6.70
CA SER A 27 -8.43 -5.06 -5.26
C SER A 27 -7.27 -4.37 -4.55
N PHE A 28 -7.59 -3.50 -3.58
CA PHE A 28 -6.62 -2.72 -2.82
C PHE A 28 -6.91 -2.85 -1.32
N ALA A 29 -5.99 -3.46 -0.56
CA ALA A 29 -5.99 -3.44 0.89
C ALA A 29 -5.31 -2.15 1.36
N PHE A 30 -6.06 -1.22 1.93
CA PHE A 30 -5.53 0.05 2.41
C PHE A 30 -5.21 -0.05 3.90
N CYS A 31 -3.93 -0.15 4.20
CA CYS A 31 -3.39 -0.44 5.51
C CYS A 31 -2.96 0.84 6.25
N PHE A 32 -3.39 0.96 7.49
CA PHE A 32 -2.89 1.95 8.43
C PHE A 32 -2.02 1.22 9.47
N PRO A 33 -0.71 1.54 9.57
CA PRO A 33 0.20 0.79 10.42
C PRO A 33 0.14 1.21 11.90
N ASP A 34 -1.08 1.33 12.42
CA ASP A 34 -1.40 1.54 13.83
C ASP A 34 -2.80 0.97 14.09
N THR A 35 -3.22 1.00 15.37
CA THR A 35 -4.51 0.44 15.78
C THR A 35 -5.70 1.16 15.15
N TYR A 36 -6.83 0.46 15.08
CA TYR A 36 -8.09 0.98 14.58
C TYR A 36 -8.49 2.34 15.19
N ASP A 37 -8.35 2.50 16.53
CA ASP A 37 -8.73 3.74 17.22
C ASP A 37 -7.98 4.98 16.70
N ILE A 38 -6.76 4.80 16.22
CA ILE A 38 -5.93 5.89 15.65
C ILE A 38 -6.25 6.10 14.18
N GLY A 39 -6.29 5.02 13.41
CA GLY A 39 -6.42 5.09 11.95
C GLY A 39 -7.83 5.36 11.44
N MET A 40 -8.88 4.98 12.18
CA MET A 40 -10.27 5.06 11.72
C MET A 40 -10.74 6.49 11.42
N SER A 41 -10.16 7.49 12.06
CA SER A 41 -10.49 8.91 11.88
C SER A 41 -9.61 9.62 10.84
N HIS A 42 -8.60 8.94 10.26
CA HIS A 42 -7.65 9.56 9.36
C HIS A 42 -8.32 10.00 8.04
N ILE A 43 -8.38 11.32 7.80
CA ILE A 43 -9.13 11.90 6.68
C ILE A 43 -8.57 11.49 5.31
N GLY A 44 -7.24 11.47 5.14
CA GLY A 44 -6.61 11.05 3.88
C GLY A 44 -6.96 9.60 3.52
N MET A 45 -7.07 8.70 4.52
CA MET A 45 -7.51 7.34 4.30
C MET A 45 -8.97 7.30 3.80
N LYS A 46 -9.86 8.11 4.39
CA LYS A 46 -11.26 8.20 3.96
C LYS A 46 -11.39 8.73 2.53
N ILE A 47 -10.62 9.76 2.17
CA ILE A 47 -10.60 10.32 0.81
C ILE A 47 -10.19 9.25 -0.21
N LEU A 48 -9.03 8.63 -0.02
CA LEU A 48 -8.49 7.64 -0.96
C LEU A 48 -9.32 6.34 -1.01
N TYR A 49 -9.90 5.92 0.12
CA TYR A 49 -10.84 4.80 0.19
C TYR A 49 -12.09 5.07 -0.67
N SER A 50 -12.69 6.25 -0.50
CA SER A 50 -13.89 6.63 -1.24
C SER A 50 -13.62 6.81 -2.73
N LEU A 51 -12.49 7.45 -3.10
CA LEU A 51 -12.07 7.61 -4.50
C LEU A 51 -11.91 6.27 -5.23
N LYS A 52 -11.19 5.33 -4.62
CA LYS A 52 -10.99 4.00 -5.21
C LYS A 52 -12.33 3.26 -5.36
N ASN A 53 -13.19 3.36 -4.34
CA ASN A 53 -14.49 2.68 -4.34
C ASN A 53 -15.54 3.37 -5.22
N ALA A 54 -15.36 4.64 -5.62
CA ALA A 54 -16.20 5.31 -6.62
C ALA A 54 -16.09 4.67 -8.01
N ARG A 55 -15.00 3.94 -8.29
CA ARG A 55 -14.82 3.17 -9.53
C ARG A 55 -15.51 1.81 -9.39
N GLU A 56 -16.41 1.46 -10.30
CA GLU A 56 -17.18 0.21 -10.25
C GLU A 56 -16.28 -1.03 -10.28
N ASN A 57 -15.22 -0.98 -11.07
CA ASN A 57 -14.28 -2.08 -11.29
C ASN A 57 -13.15 -2.19 -10.26
N PHE A 58 -13.11 -1.31 -9.24
CA PHE A 58 -12.12 -1.34 -8.17
C PHE A 58 -12.77 -1.61 -6.82
N ARG A 59 -12.05 -2.35 -5.98
CA ARG A 59 -12.39 -2.60 -4.59
C ARG A 59 -11.26 -2.10 -3.70
N CYS A 60 -11.58 -1.27 -2.72
CA CYS A 60 -10.65 -0.84 -1.69
C CYS A 60 -11.23 -1.17 -0.32
N GLU A 61 -10.47 -1.89 0.51
CA GLU A 61 -10.85 -2.28 1.85
C GLU A 61 -9.79 -1.86 2.86
N ARG A 62 -10.20 -1.56 4.09
CA ARG A 62 -9.32 -1.02 5.12
C ARG A 62 -8.75 -2.14 6.00
N CYS A 63 -7.51 -1.95 6.41
CA CYS A 63 -6.83 -2.83 7.34
C CYS A 63 -6.04 -1.99 8.36
N TYR A 64 -6.02 -2.43 9.62
CA TYR A 64 -5.30 -1.77 10.71
C TYR A 64 -4.38 -2.77 11.41
N ALA A 65 -3.31 -2.27 12.03
CA ALA A 65 -2.48 -3.11 12.87
C ALA A 65 -3.30 -3.64 14.07
N PRO A 66 -3.24 -4.94 14.36
CA PRO A 66 -3.87 -5.47 15.57
C PRO A 66 -3.15 -4.97 16.83
N ASP A 67 -3.90 -4.84 17.93
CA ASP A 67 -3.31 -4.66 19.23
C ASP A 67 -2.67 -5.98 19.72
N VAL A 68 -1.75 -5.90 20.66
CA VAL A 68 -0.94 -7.05 21.10
C VAL A 68 -1.76 -8.25 21.60
N ASP A 69 -2.95 -8.00 22.17
CA ASP A 69 -3.84 -9.05 22.66
C ASP A 69 -4.48 -9.86 21.51
N PHE A 70 -4.89 -9.18 20.44
CA PHE A 70 -5.45 -9.83 19.26
C PHE A 70 -4.36 -10.42 18.35
N GLU A 71 -3.22 -9.75 18.21
CA GLU A 71 -2.05 -10.30 17.49
C GLU A 71 -1.64 -11.65 18.06
N LYS A 72 -1.57 -11.78 19.39
CA LYS A 72 -1.27 -13.05 20.04
C LYS A 72 -2.25 -14.15 19.62
N ILE A 73 -3.56 -13.86 19.62
CA ILE A 73 -4.59 -14.82 19.18
C ILE A 73 -4.41 -15.19 17.70
N MET A 74 -4.12 -14.21 16.86
CA MET A 74 -3.87 -14.44 15.42
C MET A 74 -2.71 -15.43 15.22
N ARG A 75 -1.59 -15.22 15.92
CA ARG A 75 -0.41 -16.09 15.81
C ARG A 75 -0.65 -17.49 16.39
N GLU A 76 -1.37 -17.61 17.50
CA GLU A 76 -1.68 -18.90 18.14
C GLU A 76 -2.68 -19.74 17.35
N ASN A 77 -3.48 -19.14 16.47
CA ASN A 77 -4.53 -19.81 15.71
C ASN A 77 -4.34 -19.73 14.19
N ASP A 78 -3.16 -19.31 13.70
CA ASP A 78 -2.84 -19.17 12.28
C ASP A 78 -3.86 -18.29 11.52
N ILE A 79 -4.38 -17.23 12.16
CA ILE A 79 -5.31 -16.28 11.55
C ILE A 79 -4.47 -15.23 10.82
N PRO A 80 -4.52 -15.13 9.48
CA PRO A 80 -3.80 -14.11 8.75
C PRO A 80 -4.40 -12.72 8.98
N LEU A 81 -3.60 -11.66 8.79
CA LEU A 81 -4.11 -10.29 8.81
C LEU A 81 -5.13 -10.09 7.67
N TYR A 82 -6.24 -9.46 7.97
CA TYR A 82 -7.39 -9.33 7.09
C TYR A 82 -7.97 -7.91 7.04
N SER A 83 -8.74 -7.63 5.99
CA SER A 83 -9.48 -6.37 5.82
C SER A 83 -10.74 -6.33 6.68
N LEU A 84 -11.24 -5.12 7.01
CA LEU A 84 -12.43 -4.97 7.85
C LEU A 84 -13.75 -5.12 7.10
N GLU A 85 -13.79 -4.86 5.80
CA GLU A 85 -15.03 -4.91 5.02
C GLU A 85 -15.46 -6.34 4.73
N SER A 86 -14.59 -7.14 4.12
CA SER A 86 -14.90 -8.51 3.71
C SER A 86 -14.36 -9.58 4.65
N LEU A 87 -13.46 -9.23 5.57
CA LEU A 87 -12.69 -10.13 6.43
C LEU A 87 -11.80 -11.10 5.60
N GLU A 88 -11.46 -10.73 4.38
CA GLU A 88 -10.54 -11.49 3.55
C GLU A 88 -9.09 -11.21 3.92
N PRO A 89 -8.19 -12.22 3.88
CA PRO A 89 -6.76 -12.01 4.09
C PRO A 89 -6.19 -10.95 3.13
N ILE A 90 -5.42 -9.99 3.64
CA ILE A 90 -4.89 -8.93 2.77
C ILE A 90 -3.89 -9.43 1.74
N ARG A 91 -3.28 -10.60 1.93
CA ARG A 91 -2.42 -11.25 0.93
C ARG A 91 -3.16 -11.68 -0.34
N ASP A 92 -4.48 -11.72 -0.32
CA ASP A 92 -5.30 -12.09 -1.47
C ASP A 92 -5.71 -10.87 -2.32
N PHE A 93 -5.23 -9.66 -1.94
CA PHE A 93 -5.44 -8.43 -2.68
C PHE A 93 -4.32 -8.19 -3.69
N ASP A 94 -4.63 -7.48 -4.78
CA ASP A 94 -3.65 -7.10 -5.81
C ASP A 94 -2.66 -6.06 -5.29
N PHE A 95 -3.15 -5.10 -4.49
CA PHE A 95 -2.35 -4.08 -3.83
C PHE A 95 -2.47 -4.14 -2.31
N ILE A 96 -1.34 -3.98 -1.64
CA ILE A 96 -1.25 -3.77 -0.20
C ILE A 96 -0.62 -2.39 0.02
N GLY A 97 -1.45 -1.38 0.27
CA GLY A 97 -1.02 0.01 0.35
C GLY A 97 -0.98 0.52 1.78
N PHE A 98 0.17 1.04 2.20
CA PHE A 98 0.37 1.62 3.52
C PHE A 98 0.39 3.14 3.47
N THR A 99 -0.31 3.79 4.41
CA THR A 99 -0.17 5.23 4.63
C THR A 99 0.82 5.50 5.77
N MET A 100 1.98 6.06 5.44
CA MET A 100 3.10 6.26 6.35
C MET A 100 3.07 7.67 6.95
N GLN A 101 2.55 7.79 8.17
CA GLN A 101 2.33 9.10 8.80
C GLN A 101 3.51 9.55 9.67
N TYR A 102 4.25 8.60 10.27
CA TYR A 102 5.41 8.88 11.12
C TYR A 102 6.33 7.64 11.20
N GLU A 103 7.61 7.86 11.47
CA GLU A 103 8.65 6.84 11.36
C GLU A 103 8.55 5.72 12.41
N LEU A 104 7.97 6.01 13.57
CA LEU A 104 7.78 4.99 14.63
C LEU A 104 6.84 3.85 14.22
N SER A 105 6.07 4.03 13.15
CA SER A 105 5.20 2.99 12.58
C SER A 105 5.91 2.00 11.64
N TYR A 106 7.19 2.21 11.31
CA TYR A 106 7.92 1.37 10.34
C TYR A 106 7.94 -0.11 10.74
N THR A 107 8.19 -0.40 12.00
CA THR A 107 8.17 -1.79 12.50
C THR A 107 6.78 -2.41 12.47
N ASN A 108 5.72 -1.62 12.61
CA ASN A 108 4.34 -2.10 12.50
C ASN A 108 4.03 -2.56 11.07
N VAL A 109 4.57 -1.87 10.04
CA VAL A 109 4.44 -2.31 8.64
C VAL A 109 5.02 -3.71 8.45
N LEU A 110 6.24 -3.94 8.96
CA LEU A 110 6.90 -5.25 8.84
C LEU A 110 6.10 -6.32 9.58
N ASN A 111 5.58 -6.01 10.77
CA ASN A 111 4.72 -6.91 11.53
C ASN A 111 3.41 -7.22 10.79
N MET A 112 2.80 -6.22 10.15
CA MET A 112 1.58 -6.43 9.35
C MET A 112 1.82 -7.31 8.13
N LEU A 113 2.96 -7.15 7.44
CA LEU A 113 3.36 -8.03 6.32
C LEU A 113 3.58 -9.47 6.80
N ASP A 114 4.26 -9.65 7.93
CA ASP A 114 4.49 -10.95 8.55
C ASP A 114 3.17 -11.64 8.93
N LEU A 115 2.29 -10.94 9.63
CA LEU A 115 0.96 -11.43 9.98
C LEU A 115 0.07 -11.77 8.78
N ALA A 116 0.26 -11.06 7.68
CA ALA A 116 -0.44 -11.36 6.43
C ALA A 116 0.15 -12.57 5.70
N GLY A 117 1.35 -13.03 6.06
CA GLY A 117 2.09 -14.06 5.31
C GLY A 117 2.60 -13.56 3.96
N ILE A 118 2.87 -12.25 3.85
CA ILE A 118 3.48 -11.61 2.67
C ILE A 118 5.00 -11.54 2.89
N PRO A 119 5.84 -11.94 1.92
CA PRO A 119 7.28 -11.80 2.06
C PRO A 119 7.68 -10.37 2.42
N ILE A 120 8.43 -10.21 3.52
CA ILE A 120 8.80 -8.90 4.05
C ILE A 120 9.66 -8.15 3.03
N PHE A 121 10.70 -8.78 2.50
CA PHE A 121 11.55 -8.17 1.49
C PHE A 121 10.90 -8.22 0.09
N ALA A 122 10.92 -7.09 -0.61
CA ALA A 122 10.37 -6.98 -1.96
C ALA A 122 11.00 -7.98 -2.95
N LYS A 123 12.31 -8.24 -2.81
CA LYS A 123 13.05 -9.19 -3.64
C LYS A 123 12.62 -10.65 -3.50
N ASP A 124 11.96 -11.01 -2.39
CA ASP A 124 11.53 -12.38 -2.11
C ASP A 124 10.08 -12.64 -2.58
N ARG A 125 9.41 -11.63 -3.16
CA ARG A 125 8.06 -11.74 -3.71
C ARG A 125 8.08 -12.40 -5.08
N THR A 126 6.94 -13.02 -5.44
CA THR A 126 6.75 -13.70 -6.72
C THR A 126 6.95 -12.77 -7.93
N GLU A 127 7.38 -13.34 -9.06
CA GLU A 127 7.44 -12.64 -10.36
C GLU A 127 6.04 -12.41 -10.96
N GLU A 128 5.02 -13.09 -10.48
CA GLU A 128 3.64 -12.88 -10.92
C GLU A 128 3.16 -11.48 -10.55
N LEU A 129 2.26 -10.93 -11.35
CA LEU A 129 1.66 -9.62 -11.12
C LEU A 129 0.56 -9.71 -10.04
N THR A 130 0.98 -9.84 -8.80
CA THR A 130 0.13 -9.91 -7.59
C THR A 130 0.81 -9.21 -6.42
N GLN A 131 0.07 -8.87 -5.38
CA GLN A 131 0.61 -8.42 -4.09
C GLN A 131 1.64 -7.28 -4.22
N ILE A 132 1.30 -6.22 -4.94
CA ILE A 132 2.16 -5.04 -5.03
C ILE A 132 2.08 -4.25 -3.73
N VAL A 133 3.18 -4.16 -3.00
CA VAL A 133 3.25 -3.43 -1.73
C VAL A 133 3.66 -1.99 -1.99
N VAL A 134 2.77 -1.07 -1.61
CA VAL A 134 2.88 0.37 -1.94
C VAL A 134 2.88 1.20 -0.66
N ALA A 135 3.69 2.23 -0.59
CA ALA A 135 3.64 3.24 0.48
C ALA A 135 3.33 4.63 -0.06
N GLY A 136 2.52 5.38 0.70
CA GLY A 136 2.26 6.80 0.52
C GLY A 136 2.24 7.54 1.85
N GLY A 137 2.04 8.84 1.84
CA GLY A 137 2.00 9.67 3.05
C GLY A 137 3.28 10.47 3.30
N PRO A 138 3.34 11.30 4.36
CA PRO A 138 4.43 12.25 4.56
C PRO A 138 5.82 11.62 4.73
N CYS A 139 5.92 10.44 5.36
CA CYS A 139 7.22 9.80 5.61
C CYS A 139 7.89 9.25 4.34
N VAL A 140 7.14 9.04 3.25
CA VAL A 140 7.72 8.52 2.00
C VAL A 140 8.58 9.55 1.26
N CYS A 141 8.66 10.79 1.74
CA CYS A 141 9.65 11.75 1.26
C CYS A 141 11.10 11.32 1.56
N ASN A 142 11.29 10.42 2.53
CA ASN A 142 12.53 9.71 2.78
C ASN A 142 12.26 8.18 2.73
N PRO A 143 12.20 7.59 1.52
CA PRO A 143 11.79 6.20 1.35
C PRO A 143 12.89 5.19 1.67
N GLU A 144 14.17 5.59 1.63
CA GLU A 144 15.32 4.68 1.69
C GLU A 144 15.37 3.75 2.92
N PRO A 145 14.97 4.18 4.14
CA PRO A 145 14.93 3.25 5.29
C PRO A 145 14.00 2.05 5.09
N LEU A 146 13.05 2.15 4.16
CA LEU A 146 12.07 1.10 3.84
C LEU A 146 12.19 0.57 2.41
N ALA A 147 13.20 0.97 1.64
CA ALA A 147 13.36 0.65 0.23
C ALA A 147 13.33 -0.86 -0.05
N ASP A 148 13.93 -1.67 0.82
CA ASP A 148 13.99 -3.12 0.67
C ASP A 148 12.63 -3.84 0.85
N PHE A 149 11.63 -3.16 1.45
CA PHE A 149 10.37 -3.76 1.86
C PHE A 149 9.20 -3.39 0.95
N PHE A 150 9.33 -2.34 0.14
CA PHE A 150 8.28 -1.85 -0.72
C PHE A 150 8.62 -1.99 -2.20
N ASP A 151 7.61 -2.26 -3.01
CA ASP A 151 7.74 -2.27 -4.47
C ASP A 151 7.67 -0.86 -5.05
N ILE A 152 6.81 -0.02 -4.45
CA ILE A 152 6.50 1.32 -4.94
C ILE A 152 6.34 2.27 -3.77
N PHE A 153 6.89 3.49 -3.90
CA PHE A 153 6.52 4.64 -3.09
C PHE A 153 5.83 5.69 -3.96
N ILE A 154 4.75 6.26 -3.42
CA ILE A 154 3.99 7.35 -4.03
C ILE A 154 4.37 8.66 -3.33
N LEU A 155 5.11 9.52 -4.01
CA LEU A 155 5.56 10.80 -3.51
C LEU A 155 4.59 11.91 -3.93
N GLY A 156 3.97 12.57 -2.97
CA GLY A 156 3.02 13.65 -3.19
C GLY A 156 1.58 13.26 -2.94
N GLU A 157 0.67 13.90 -3.66
CA GLU A 157 -0.78 13.75 -3.49
C GLU A 157 -1.27 12.47 -4.17
N GLY A 158 -2.06 11.69 -3.43
CA GLY A 158 -2.41 10.32 -3.80
C GLY A 158 -3.67 10.17 -4.64
N GLU A 159 -4.50 11.21 -4.76
CA GLU A 159 -5.86 11.13 -5.28
C GLU A 159 -5.91 10.66 -6.74
N GLU A 160 -5.08 11.23 -7.59
CA GLU A 160 -5.02 10.87 -9.01
C GLU A 160 -4.10 9.67 -9.25
N VAL A 161 -2.88 9.70 -8.69
CA VAL A 161 -1.84 8.71 -8.97
C VAL A 161 -2.21 7.29 -8.53
N ASN A 162 -2.99 7.13 -7.46
CA ASN A 162 -3.51 5.82 -7.07
C ASN A 162 -4.41 5.22 -8.14
N LEU A 163 -5.31 6.04 -8.74
CA LEU A 163 -6.21 5.57 -9.79
C LEU A 163 -5.43 5.25 -11.07
N GLU A 164 -4.47 6.09 -11.46
CA GLU A 164 -3.58 5.83 -12.60
C GLU A 164 -2.81 4.52 -12.43
N LEU A 165 -2.29 4.26 -11.23
CA LEU A 165 -1.55 3.04 -10.93
C LEU A 165 -2.45 1.79 -10.97
N MET A 166 -3.68 1.88 -10.45
CA MET A 166 -4.65 0.78 -10.51
C MET A 166 -5.17 0.53 -11.92
N ASP A 167 -5.40 1.60 -12.72
CA ASP A 167 -5.78 1.47 -14.13
C ASP A 167 -4.66 0.79 -14.95
N LEU A 168 -3.38 1.20 -14.75
CA LEU A 168 -2.22 0.56 -15.36
C LEU A 168 -2.12 -0.92 -14.97
N PHE A 169 -2.30 -1.23 -13.70
CA PHE A 169 -2.26 -2.61 -13.20
C PHE A 169 -3.34 -3.47 -13.89
N ASN A 170 -4.57 -2.97 -13.96
CA ASN A 170 -5.68 -3.66 -14.61
C ASN A 170 -5.40 -3.95 -16.09
N GLU A 171 -4.88 -2.95 -16.80
CA GLU A 171 -4.48 -3.12 -18.20
C GLU A 171 -3.43 -4.23 -18.34
N MET A 172 -2.37 -4.16 -17.57
CA MET A 172 -1.25 -5.08 -17.65
C MET A 172 -1.60 -6.50 -17.18
N LYS A 173 -2.45 -6.63 -16.16
CA LYS A 173 -2.98 -7.91 -15.70
C LYS A 173 -3.78 -8.61 -16.81
N LYS A 174 -4.62 -7.86 -17.56
CA LYS A 174 -5.37 -8.37 -18.72
C LYS A 174 -4.46 -8.79 -19.89
N GLN A 175 -3.26 -8.18 -20.00
CA GLN A 175 -2.25 -8.54 -21.01
C GLN A 175 -1.38 -9.72 -20.58
N GLY A 176 -1.51 -10.23 -19.34
CA GLY A 176 -0.68 -11.30 -18.80
C GLY A 176 0.75 -10.87 -18.49
N ALA A 177 0.97 -9.58 -18.20
CA ALA A 177 2.28 -9.05 -17.84
C ALA A 177 2.76 -9.57 -16.48
N ASN A 178 4.07 -9.63 -16.29
CA ASN A 178 4.69 -9.97 -15.02
C ASN A 178 4.93 -8.71 -14.14
N ARG A 179 5.36 -8.95 -12.90
CA ARG A 179 5.64 -7.90 -11.89
C ARG A 179 6.67 -6.88 -12.39
N LEU A 180 7.77 -7.32 -12.97
CA LEU A 180 8.83 -6.44 -13.44
C LEU A 180 8.37 -5.55 -14.58
N GLU A 181 7.60 -6.07 -15.52
CA GLU A 181 7.02 -5.30 -16.63
C GLU A 181 6.07 -4.22 -16.13
N PHE A 182 5.26 -4.53 -15.11
CA PHE A 182 4.39 -3.55 -14.45
C PHE A 182 5.22 -2.45 -13.77
N LEU A 183 6.21 -2.82 -12.96
CA LEU A 183 7.05 -1.86 -12.24
C LEU A 183 7.82 -0.92 -13.17
N ARG A 184 8.30 -1.41 -14.32
CA ARG A 184 8.93 -0.58 -15.38
C ARG A 184 7.99 0.51 -15.90
N LYS A 185 6.73 0.17 -16.13
CA LYS A 185 5.74 1.15 -16.59
C LYS A 185 5.29 2.07 -15.47
N ALA A 186 5.08 1.53 -14.27
CA ALA A 186 4.71 2.31 -13.09
C ALA A 186 5.74 3.40 -12.77
N ALA A 187 7.04 3.09 -12.91
CA ALA A 187 8.13 4.05 -12.70
C ALA A 187 8.08 5.29 -13.63
N GLN A 188 7.30 5.26 -14.71
CA GLN A 188 7.12 6.40 -15.62
C GLN A 188 5.99 7.35 -15.19
N ILE A 189 5.19 6.96 -14.20
CA ILE A 189 4.11 7.80 -13.64
C ILE A 189 4.74 8.85 -12.70
N GLU A 190 4.37 10.11 -12.85
CA GLU A 190 4.84 11.19 -11.98
C GLU A 190 4.49 10.92 -10.51
N GLY A 191 5.48 11.01 -9.63
CA GLY A 191 5.34 10.71 -8.21
C GLY A 191 5.65 9.27 -7.82
N ILE A 192 5.90 8.39 -8.76
CA ILE A 192 6.21 6.99 -8.46
C ILE A 192 7.72 6.77 -8.35
N TYR A 193 8.15 6.19 -7.23
CA TYR A 193 9.50 5.72 -6.98
C TYR A 193 9.48 4.19 -6.80
N VAL A 194 10.26 3.48 -7.63
CA VAL A 194 10.42 2.03 -7.58
C VAL A 194 11.83 1.71 -7.09
N PRO A 195 12.05 1.42 -5.80
CA PRO A 195 13.39 1.36 -5.18
C PRO A 195 14.36 0.42 -5.88
N GLN A 196 13.89 -0.74 -6.31
CA GLN A 196 14.72 -1.76 -6.97
C GLN A 196 15.43 -1.29 -8.26
N PHE A 197 15.04 -0.13 -8.82
CA PHE A 197 15.67 0.43 -10.00
C PHE A 197 16.80 1.41 -9.70
N TYR A 198 17.05 1.68 -8.41
CA TYR A 198 18.07 2.61 -7.93
C TYR A 198 19.06 1.87 -7.05
N ASN A 199 20.34 1.89 -7.44
CA ASN A 199 21.41 1.29 -6.68
C ASN A 199 22.37 2.38 -6.18
N PHE A 200 22.72 2.33 -4.91
CA PHE A 200 23.60 3.30 -4.26
C PHE A 200 24.92 2.61 -3.87
N ASP A 201 26.01 3.14 -4.39
CA ASP A 201 27.37 2.77 -3.97
C ASP A 201 27.81 3.75 -2.88
N TYR A 202 28.41 3.24 -1.80
CA TYR A 202 28.85 4.05 -0.66
C TYR A 202 30.36 4.05 -0.54
N LYS A 203 30.94 5.22 -0.14
CA LYS A 203 32.33 5.34 0.23
C LYS A 203 32.60 4.70 1.58
N GLU A 204 33.88 4.57 1.95
CA GLU A 204 34.31 4.03 3.26
C GLU A 204 33.74 4.82 4.45
N ASP A 205 33.48 6.12 4.28
CA ASP A 205 32.91 6.98 5.31
C ASP A 205 31.35 6.93 5.41
N GLY A 206 30.72 6.05 4.60
CA GLY A 206 29.27 5.87 4.56
C GLY A 206 28.49 6.92 3.75
N THR A 207 29.18 7.87 3.10
CA THR A 207 28.53 8.80 2.17
C THR A 207 28.29 8.16 0.81
N ILE A 208 27.22 8.58 0.11
CA ILE A 208 26.90 8.09 -1.23
C ILE A 208 28.03 8.49 -2.19
N GLU A 209 28.63 7.50 -2.86
CA GLU A 209 29.61 7.71 -3.91
C GLU A 209 28.94 7.89 -5.27
N LYS A 210 27.99 7.00 -5.57
CA LYS A 210 27.30 6.97 -6.86
C LYS A 210 25.88 6.42 -6.71
N MET A 211 24.96 6.98 -7.47
CA MET A 211 23.65 6.41 -7.73
C MET A 211 23.61 5.90 -9.17
N THR A 212 23.16 4.67 -9.36
CA THR A 212 22.95 4.06 -10.67
C THR A 212 21.47 3.74 -10.84
N VAL A 213 20.88 4.20 -11.94
CA VAL A 213 19.48 3.96 -12.27
C VAL A 213 19.38 2.92 -13.37
N SER A 214 18.50 1.95 -13.20
CA SER A 214 18.24 0.87 -14.16
C SER A 214 16.83 0.97 -14.73
N GLU A 215 16.52 0.09 -15.68
CA GLU A 215 15.18 -0.11 -16.25
C GLU A 215 14.55 1.17 -16.86
N ASN A 216 15.36 2.11 -17.32
CA ASN A 216 14.93 3.42 -17.81
C ASN A 216 14.05 4.23 -16.83
N ALA A 217 14.17 3.97 -15.52
CA ALA A 217 13.51 4.77 -14.51
C ALA A 217 14.05 6.22 -14.54
N PRO A 218 13.27 7.22 -14.12
CA PRO A 218 13.71 8.60 -14.12
C PRO A 218 14.82 8.83 -13.08
N GLU A 219 15.89 9.54 -13.44
CA GLU A 219 16.98 9.88 -12.49
C GLU A 219 16.52 10.75 -11.31
N LYS A 220 15.40 11.46 -11.50
CA LYS A 220 14.81 12.33 -10.49
C LYS A 220 13.30 12.13 -10.46
N ILE A 221 12.78 11.82 -9.26
CA ILE A 221 11.35 11.70 -9.03
C ILE A 221 10.78 13.09 -8.73
N THR A 222 9.80 13.52 -9.51
CA THR A 222 9.02 14.73 -9.22
C THR A 222 7.78 14.32 -8.44
N LYS A 223 7.56 14.92 -7.27
CA LYS A 223 6.38 14.61 -6.47
C LYS A 223 5.09 14.98 -7.22
N ARG A 224 4.05 14.15 -7.11
CA ARG A 224 2.74 14.45 -7.66
C ARG A 224 2.08 15.62 -6.94
N ILE A 225 1.51 16.55 -7.70
CA ILE A 225 0.75 17.69 -7.19
C ILE A 225 -0.55 17.77 -7.99
N ILE A 226 -1.67 17.87 -7.28
CA ILE A 226 -2.97 18.11 -7.89
C ILE A 226 -3.01 19.55 -8.40
N LYS A 227 -3.28 19.72 -9.71
CA LYS A 227 -3.29 21.03 -10.36
C LYS A 227 -4.61 21.78 -10.18
N ASP A 228 -5.71 21.06 -10.11
CA ASP A 228 -7.07 21.59 -9.94
C ASP A 228 -7.64 21.18 -8.59
N PHE A 229 -7.20 21.88 -7.54
CA PHE A 229 -7.58 21.58 -6.18
C PHE A 229 -9.05 21.89 -5.87
N ASP A 230 -9.68 22.80 -6.63
CA ASP A 230 -11.08 23.20 -6.44
C ASP A 230 -12.06 22.08 -6.82
N ASN A 231 -11.64 21.15 -7.70
CA ASN A 231 -12.45 20.02 -8.16
C ASN A 231 -12.00 18.66 -7.58
N VAL A 232 -11.18 18.68 -6.55
CA VAL A 232 -10.78 17.45 -5.86
C VAL A 232 -11.96 16.81 -5.15
N PHE A 233 -12.04 15.49 -5.28
CA PHE A 233 -13.02 14.70 -4.55
C PHE A 233 -12.88 14.88 -3.03
N TYR A 234 -14.00 15.12 -2.39
CA TYR A 234 -14.13 15.18 -0.94
C TYR A 234 -15.31 14.30 -0.50
N PRO A 235 -15.13 13.34 0.42
CA PRO A 235 -16.23 12.53 0.92
C PRO A 235 -17.14 13.37 1.81
N GLU A 236 -18.46 13.26 1.59
CA GLU A 236 -19.49 13.87 2.44
C GLU A 236 -19.62 13.20 3.80
#